data_e23aa236a653f22962f21b2ba0599aae
#
_entry.id   e23aa236a653f22962f21b2ba0599aae
#
_cell.length_a   1.000
_cell.length_b   1.000
_cell.length_c   1.000
_cell.angle_alpha   90.00
_cell.angle_beta   90.00
_cell.angle_gamma   90.00
#
_symmetry.space_group_name_H-M   'P 1'
#
loop_
_entity.id
_entity.type
_entity.pdbx_description
1 polymer ?
#
loop_
_entity_poly.entity_id
_entity_poly.type
_entity_poly.pdbx_seq_one_letter_code
_entity_poly.pdbx_strand_id
1 'polypeptide(L)'
;MTASKNNRGDRGERVRVAVIGAGLSGLACASALERRDFDVRVFDKGRAPGGRISTRRVEIEGTEVGFDHGAQYFTVRDSELAALVASWEKLGVAERWGGRIVAIGESGRFEP
;
A
#
# COMPACT_ATOMS: atom_id res chain seq x y z
N MET A 1 -2.39 29.39 -45.29
CA MET A 1 -1.91 28.12 -44.75
C MET A 1 -1.05 28.43 -43.52
N THR A 2 -1.64 28.43 -42.33
CA THR A 2 -0.96 28.72 -41.08
C THR A 2 -0.77 27.43 -40.32
N ALA A 3 0.47 26.97 -40.22
CA ALA A 3 0.84 25.79 -39.48
C ALA A 3 0.68 26.05 -37.97
N SER A 4 -0.22 25.32 -37.33
CA SER A 4 -0.38 25.28 -35.87
C SER A 4 0.87 24.69 -35.26
N LYS A 5 1.68 25.52 -34.59
CA LYS A 5 2.78 25.05 -33.75
C LYS A 5 2.18 24.38 -32.51
N ASN A 6 2.21 23.06 -32.50
CA ASN A 6 1.96 22.27 -31.32
C ASN A 6 3.06 22.58 -30.30
N ASN A 7 2.76 23.44 -29.34
CA ASN A 7 3.59 23.73 -28.18
C ASN A 7 3.52 22.54 -27.20
N ARG A 8 4.23 21.47 -27.52
CA ARG A 8 4.59 20.47 -26.49
C ARG A 8 5.73 21.09 -25.70
N GLY A 9 5.37 21.74 -24.59
CA GLY A 9 6.36 22.26 -23.66
C GLY A 9 7.41 21.18 -23.36
N ASP A 10 8.64 21.62 -23.46
CA ASP A 10 9.85 20.92 -23.02
C ASP A 10 9.71 20.53 -21.53
N ARG A 11 9.05 19.41 -21.27
CA ARG A 11 9.18 18.70 -20.00
C ARG A 11 10.46 17.91 -20.13
N GLY A 12 11.53 18.44 -19.54
CA GLY A 12 12.83 17.78 -19.46
C GLY A 12 12.64 16.29 -19.21
N GLU A 13 13.41 15.46 -19.88
CA GLU A 13 13.29 14.00 -19.86
C GLU A 13 13.37 13.52 -18.41
N ARG A 14 12.24 13.05 -17.86
CA ARG A 14 12.17 12.52 -16.50
C ARG A 14 13.05 11.29 -16.38
N VAL A 15 13.82 11.22 -15.32
CA VAL A 15 14.61 10.02 -15.03
C VAL A 15 13.65 8.84 -14.79
N ARG A 16 13.84 7.77 -15.55
CA ARG A 16 13.04 6.55 -15.44
C ARG A 16 13.59 5.64 -14.37
N VAL A 17 12.75 5.20 -13.47
CA VAL A 17 13.09 4.28 -12.36
C VAL A 17 12.22 3.04 -12.43
N ALA A 18 12.85 1.89 -12.35
CA ALA A 18 12.18 0.60 -12.18
C ALA A 18 12.23 0.18 -10.70
N VAL A 19 11.08 -0.02 -10.09
CA VAL A 19 10.97 -0.58 -8.73
C VAL A 19 10.59 -2.06 -8.86
N ILE A 20 11.39 -2.93 -8.28
CA ILE A 20 11.16 -4.38 -8.31
C ILE A 20 10.50 -4.81 -7.01
N GLY A 21 9.28 -5.30 -7.09
CA GLY A 21 8.43 -5.70 -5.98
C GLY A 21 7.34 -4.67 -5.66
N ALA A 22 6.08 -5.08 -5.75
CA ALA A 22 4.90 -4.28 -5.40
C ALA A 22 4.35 -4.61 -4.00
N GLY A 23 5.23 -4.98 -3.06
CA GLY A 23 4.90 -5.02 -1.64
C GLY A 23 4.88 -3.61 -1.04
N LEU A 24 4.56 -3.48 0.26
CA LEU A 24 4.43 -2.20 0.95
C LEU A 24 5.65 -1.28 0.72
N SER A 25 6.87 -1.80 0.90
CA SER A 25 8.09 -1.02 0.73
C SER A 25 8.31 -0.54 -0.71
N GLY A 26 8.05 -1.40 -1.70
CA GLY A 26 8.17 -1.03 -3.12
C GLY A 26 7.15 0.03 -3.52
N LEU A 27 5.91 -0.10 -3.08
CA LEU A 27 4.86 0.88 -3.35
C LEU A 27 5.13 2.22 -2.63
N ALA A 28 5.63 2.20 -1.40
CA ALA A 28 6.02 3.40 -0.69
C ALA A 28 7.20 4.12 -1.38
N CYS A 29 8.19 3.35 -1.84
CA CYS A 29 9.32 3.88 -2.62
C CYS A 29 8.84 4.50 -3.94
N ALA A 30 8.02 3.80 -4.70
CA ALA A 30 7.46 4.29 -5.96
C ALA A 30 6.70 5.60 -5.76
N SER A 31 5.81 5.65 -4.76
CA SER A 31 5.05 6.85 -4.42
C SER A 31 5.96 8.04 -4.01
N ALA A 32 7.04 7.78 -3.28
CA ALA A 32 7.99 8.82 -2.90
C ALA A 32 8.79 9.36 -4.10
N LEU A 33 9.12 8.51 -5.06
CA LEU A 33 9.81 8.89 -6.29
C LEU A 33 8.88 9.68 -7.24
N GLU A 34 7.63 9.26 -7.40
CA GLU A 34 6.64 9.98 -8.21
C GLU A 34 6.42 11.41 -7.70
N ARG A 35 6.37 11.61 -6.39
CA ARG A 35 6.29 12.95 -5.78
C ARG A 35 7.53 13.82 -6.05
N ARG A 36 8.64 13.22 -6.46
CA ARG A 36 9.89 13.90 -6.86
C ARG A 36 10.09 13.99 -8.36
N ASP A 37 9.03 13.81 -9.11
CA ASP A 37 8.99 13.96 -10.58
C ASP A 37 9.79 12.91 -11.37
N PHE A 38 10.00 11.72 -10.81
CA PHE A 38 10.53 10.56 -11.53
C PHE A 38 9.42 9.87 -12.35
N ASP A 39 9.78 9.29 -13.50
CA ASP A 39 8.92 8.33 -14.23
C ASP A 39 9.13 6.93 -13.65
N VAL A 40 8.18 6.47 -12.82
CA VAL A 40 8.33 5.24 -12.05
C VAL A 40 7.51 4.10 -12.65
N ARG A 41 8.14 2.94 -12.79
CA ARG A 41 7.45 1.70 -13.14
C ARG A 41 7.70 0.66 -12.06
N VAL A 42 6.63 0.05 -11.56
CA VAL A 42 6.71 -1.03 -10.58
C VAL A 42 6.51 -2.37 -11.29
N PHE A 43 7.39 -3.32 -10.99
CA PHE A 43 7.34 -4.68 -11.52
C PHE A 43 7.19 -5.65 -10.35
N ASP A 44 6.26 -6.59 -10.44
CA ASP A 44 6.05 -7.63 -9.43
C ASP A 44 5.85 -9.00 -10.10
N LYS A 45 6.28 -10.05 -9.42
CA LYS A 45 6.04 -11.43 -9.87
C LYS A 45 4.63 -11.93 -9.57
N GLY A 46 3.93 -11.27 -8.63
CA GLY A 46 2.58 -11.60 -8.21
C GLY A 46 1.53 -11.13 -9.21
N ARG A 47 0.33 -11.66 -9.08
CA ARG A 47 -0.82 -11.27 -9.92
C ARG A 47 -1.44 -9.94 -9.50
N ALA A 48 -1.20 -9.53 -8.25
CA ALA A 48 -1.69 -8.30 -7.66
C ALA A 48 -0.63 -7.69 -6.72
N PRO A 49 -0.64 -6.35 -6.53
CA PRO A 49 0.21 -5.70 -5.56
C PRO A 49 -0.18 -6.06 -4.12
N GLY A 50 0.69 -5.74 -3.16
CA GLY A 50 0.47 -5.93 -1.73
C GLY A 50 1.49 -6.88 -1.08
N GLY A 51 1.96 -7.90 -1.79
CA GLY A 51 2.92 -8.85 -1.24
C GLY A 51 2.40 -9.50 0.06
N ARG A 52 3.14 -9.33 1.16
CA ARG A 52 2.78 -9.89 2.48
C ARG A 52 1.62 -9.21 3.21
N ILE A 53 1.09 -8.12 2.68
CA ILE A 53 -0.13 -7.46 3.18
C ILE A 53 -1.31 -7.63 2.21
N SER A 54 -1.21 -8.59 1.27
CA SER A 54 -2.27 -8.82 0.29
C SER A 54 -3.49 -9.47 0.94
N THR A 55 -4.67 -9.01 0.52
CA THR A 55 -5.97 -9.59 0.88
C THR A 55 -6.34 -10.67 -0.12
N ARG A 56 -6.70 -11.85 0.35
CA ARG A 56 -7.29 -12.90 -0.48
C ARG A 56 -8.79 -12.68 -0.59
N ARG A 57 -9.28 -12.55 -1.82
CA ARG A 57 -10.71 -12.45 -2.10
C ARG A 57 -11.25 -13.81 -2.54
N VAL A 58 -12.38 -14.19 -1.98
CA VAL A 58 -13.07 -15.46 -2.27
C VAL A 58 -14.56 -15.13 -2.43
N GLU A 59 -15.18 -15.75 -3.42
CA GLU A 59 -16.63 -15.68 -3.58
C GLU A 59 -17.27 -16.78 -2.72
N ILE A 60 -18.19 -16.39 -1.83
CA ILE A 60 -18.97 -17.28 -0.97
C ILE A 60 -20.43 -16.94 -1.19
N GLU A 61 -21.21 -17.89 -1.72
CA GLU A 61 -22.65 -17.74 -1.98
C GLU A 61 -23.00 -16.46 -2.78
N GLY A 62 -22.18 -16.14 -3.79
CA GLY A 62 -22.39 -14.95 -4.64
C GLY A 62 -21.92 -13.64 -4.02
N THR A 63 -21.28 -13.66 -2.85
CA THR A 63 -20.73 -12.49 -2.19
C THR A 63 -19.21 -12.56 -2.14
N GLU A 64 -18.52 -11.50 -2.61
CA GLU A 64 -17.07 -11.41 -2.49
C GLU A 64 -16.70 -11.08 -1.02
N VAL A 65 -15.88 -11.94 -0.42
CA VAL A 65 -15.36 -11.77 0.94
C VAL A 65 -13.84 -11.67 0.90
N GLY A 66 -13.29 -10.69 1.60
CA GLY A 66 -11.85 -10.46 1.72
C GLY A 66 -11.28 -11.03 3.01
N PHE A 67 -10.14 -11.70 2.92
CA PHE A 67 -9.38 -12.21 4.06
C PHE A 67 -7.95 -11.72 4.00
N ASP A 68 -7.52 -11.02 5.04
CA ASP A 68 -6.12 -10.61 5.22
C ASP A 68 -5.34 -11.82 5.76
N HIS A 69 -4.65 -12.53 4.87
CA HIS A 69 -3.98 -13.78 5.21
C HIS A 69 -2.48 -13.63 5.46
N GLY A 70 -1.93 -12.46 5.17
CA GLY A 70 -0.51 -12.15 5.39
C GLY A 70 -0.29 -11.44 6.72
N ALA A 71 0.04 -10.16 6.69
CA ALA A 71 0.06 -9.31 7.88
C ALA A 71 -1.35 -8.82 8.19
N GLN A 72 -1.95 -9.36 9.24
CA GLN A 72 -3.31 -9.05 9.66
C GLN A 72 -3.41 -7.70 10.36
N TYR A 73 -2.33 -7.27 10.99
CA TYR A 73 -2.23 -5.96 11.65
C TYR A 73 -0.78 -5.45 11.62
N PHE A 74 -0.62 -4.18 11.89
CA PHE A 74 0.67 -3.55 12.11
C PHE A 74 0.58 -2.54 13.25
N THR A 75 1.72 -2.24 13.86
CA THR A 75 1.84 -1.22 14.92
C THR A 75 2.54 0.01 14.39
N VAL A 76 2.12 1.17 14.83
CA VAL A 76 2.68 2.46 14.43
C VAL A 76 3.42 3.07 15.61
N ARG A 77 4.73 3.27 15.46
CA ARG A 77 5.59 3.88 16.49
C ARG A 77 6.25 5.17 15.99
N ASP A 78 6.45 5.27 14.69
CA ASP A 78 7.07 6.41 14.05
C ASP A 78 6.04 7.48 13.70
N SER A 79 6.40 8.77 13.86
CA SER A 79 5.48 9.89 13.65
C SER A 79 5.13 10.13 12.18
N GLU A 80 6.05 9.87 11.25
CA GLU A 80 5.78 10.01 9.81
C GLU A 80 4.83 8.91 9.35
N LEU A 81 5.06 7.68 9.82
CA LEU A 81 4.14 6.57 9.58
C LEU A 81 2.77 6.84 10.21
N ALA A 82 2.70 7.43 11.41
CA ALA A 82 1.45 7.80 12.05
C ALA A 82 0.63 8.80 11.22
N ALA A 83 1.29 9.80 10.65
CA ALA A 83 0.63 10.76 9.76
C ALA A 83 0.10 10.11 8.48
N LEU A 84 0.86 9.17 7.90
CA LEU A 84 0.45 8.41 6.74
C LEU A 84 -0.74 7.50 7.05
N VAL A 85 -0.70 6.77 8.16
CA VAL A 85 -1.79 5.88 8.60
C VAL A 85 -3.06 6.69 8.88
N ALA A 86 -2.96 7.86 9.50
CA ALA A 86 -4.11 8.74 9.69
C ALA A 86 -4.78 9.16 8.36
N SER A 87 -4.00 9.27 7.29
CA SER A 87 -4.56 9.50 5.95
C SER A 87 -5.26 8.26 5.39
N TRP A 88 -4.75 7.08 5.66
CA TRP A 88 -5.36 5.81 5.27
C TRP A 88 -6.67 5.53 6.03
N GLU A 89 -6.72 5.87 7.31
CA GLU A 89 -7.95 5.80 8.12
C GLU A 89 -9.06 6.68 7.50
N LYS A 90 -8.72 7.92 7.11
CA LYS A 90 -9.67 8.84 6.45
C LYS A 90 -10.17 8.32 5.08
N LEU A 91 -9.34 7.56 4.38
CA LEU A 91 -9.68 6.93 3.10
C LEU A 91 -10.40 5.57 3.26
N GLY A 92 -10.53 5.07 4.49
CA GLY A 92 -11.15 3.77 4.77
C GLY A 92 -10.32 2.57 4.31
N VAL A 93 -9.00 2.74 4.09
CA VAL A 93 -8.08 1.64 3.69
C VAL A 93 -7.33 1.05 4.88
N ALA A 94 -7.41 1.66 6.05
CA ALA A 94 -6.94 1.14 7.32
C ALA A 94 -7.93 1.52 8.43
N GLU A 95 -8.01 0.69 9.45
CA GLU A 95 -8.86 0.93 10.60
C GLU A 95 -8.13 0.54 11.88
N ARG A 96 -8.42 1.27 12.97
CA ARG A 96 -7.89 0.94 14.29
C ARG A 96 -8.56 -0.30 14.83
N TRP A 97 -7.75 -1.23 15.26
CA TRP A 97 -8.28 -2.38 15.97
C TRP A 97 -8.71 -1.97 17.38
N GLY A 98 -10.01 -1.74 17.57
CA GLY A 98 -10.60 -1.37 18.85
C GLY A 98 -10.95 -2.56 19.76
N GLY A 99 -10.71 -3.80 19.33
CA GLY A 99 -10.97 -5.00 20.09
C GLY A 99 -9.99 -5.21 21.24
N ARG A 100 -10.41 -5.95 22.25
CA ARG A 100 -9.54 -6.36 23.34
C ARG A 100 -8.50 -7.35 22.83
N ILE A 101 -7.23 -6.99 22.93
CA ILE A 101 -6.11 -7.88 22.62
C ILE A 101 -5.65 -8.53 23.93
N VAL A 102 -5.60 -9.83 23.96
CA VAL A 102 -5.12 -10.60 25.11
C VAL A 102 -4.07 -11.60 24.67
N ALA A 103 -3.06 -11.82 25.49
CA ALA A 103 -2.13 -12.91 25.31
C ALA A 103 -2.70 -14.17 26.00
N ILE A 104 -2.46 -15.32 25.38
CA ILE A 104 -2.76 -16.64 26.00
C ILE A 104 -1.41 -17.18 26.45
N GLY A 105 -1.20 -17.21 27.77
CA GLY A 105 -0.01 -17.81 28.35
C GLY A 105 0.03 -19.33 28.20
N GLU A 106 1.18 -19.95 28.49
CA GLU A 106 1.37 -21.42 28.41
C GLU A 106 0.36 -22.21 29.25
N SER A 107 -0.19 -21.60 30.31
CA SER A 107 -1.23 -22.17 31.15
C SER A 107 -2.64 -22.13 30.52
N GLY A 108 -2.81 -21.56 29.32
CA GLY A 108 -4.10 -21.32 28.68
C GLY A 108 -4.94 -20.21 29.35
N ARG A 109 -4.37 -19.46 30.30
CA ARG A 109 -5.05 -18.30 30.92
C ARG A 109 -4.83 -17.07 30.14
N PHE A 110 -5.86 -16.20 30.06
CA PHE A 110 -5.78 -14.89 29.46
C PHE A 110 -4.95 -13.97 30.35
N GLU A 111 -3.91 -13.36 29.79
CA GLU A 111 -3.11 -12.34 30.43
C GLU A 111 -3.52 -10.96 29.84
N PRO A 112 -3.69 -9.92 30.67
CA PRO A 112 -4.09 -8.59 30.23
C PRO A 112 -2.98 -7.86 29.46
#